data_6362b6a611016fae860b4842798a0cc7
#
_entry.id   6362b6a611016fae860b4842798a0cc7
#
_cell.length_a   1.000
_cell.length_b   1.000
_cell.length_c   1.000
_cell.angle_alpha   90.00
_cell.angle_beta   90.00
_cell.angle_gamma   90.00
#
_symmetry.space_group_name_H-M   'P 1'
#
loop_
_entity.id
_entity.type
_entity.pdbx_description
1 polymer ?
#
loop_
_entity_poly.entity_id
_entity_poly.type
_entity_poly.pdbx_seq_one_letter_code
_entity_poly.pdbx_strand_id
1 'polypeptide(L)'
;MKLESLCAERGEEAAQACELPLGSGEQPRQLGDLLHADARAQTRFRAQEPPQLPLDPQPLSLEREGVGVTVRQRVLNDGTRRLLRTRGRIEKEPNLGQDSGEAAVHSPLSIRRGAAGDMGRRAYLRGVCGPCLATVTVLLLLVASPARGADVTLVSRLDRALNVPNVDPARTAALAVDLRTGSVVYSRNAALALVPASNQKLPVAYAALAQLGPGYRFHTEIVGSGTLVGDVWHGDLWLRGYGDPTLGPADLAALATDVASWGIRRVDGAVIADESWFDALRVGPGWKPGFYIYESPPLSALAVDRGRYRGRTSANPALAAASLLRQALESAGVAVSERTRTGTLTMIGLPLARDVSQPLADIVRFMGRESDNYTAEMLVKQLGAVYAGHGTTAAGVRVVWDVLAGVGIPLAGVRLADGSGLSSLDRLTATAVVALLEAGLAEGDLRDAFIQSLAVAGVDGTLEDRLGSSPARGQVIAKTGTTSTASALSGFVRDRYAFSILQNGRPISSYWARIAQDRFATALAAAG
;
A
#
# COMPACT_ATOMS: atom_id res chain seq x y z
N MET A 1 -32.83 0.18 35.45
CA MET A 1 -32.31 1.28 36.28
C MET A 1 -30.85 1.08 36.75
N LYS A 2 -30.13 0.06 36.26
CA LYS A 2 -28.68 -0.14 36.54
C LYS A 2 -27.78 0.01 35.29
N LEU A 3 -28.37 0.09 34.12
CA LEU A 3 -27.62 0.26 32.83
C LEU A 3 -27.31 1.71 32.47
N GLU A 4 -28.07 2.67 32.96
CA GLU A 4 -27.83 4.09 32.66
C GLU A 4 -26.70 4.72 33.50
N SER A 5 -26.35 4.13 34.65
CA SER A 5 -25.29 4.65 35.53
C SER A 5 -23.86 4.23 35.08
N LEU A 6 -23.73 3.14 34.33
CA LEU A 6 -22.42 2.65 33.86
C LEU A 6 -21.93 3.36 32.60
N CYS A 7 -22.84 3.97 31.83
CA CYS A 7 -22.44 4.77 30.66
C CYS A 7 -21.98 6.20 31.05
N ALA A 8 -22.38 6.71 32.21
CA ALA A 8 -21.99 8.05 32.66
C ALA A 8 -20.59 8.12 33.26
N GLU A 9 -20.12 7.04 33.91
CA GLU A 9 -18.82 7.05 34.61
C GLU A 9 -17.59 6.86 33.68
N ARG A 10 -17.77 6.36 32.44
CA ARG A 10 -16.66 6.20 31.48
C ARG A 10 -16.50 7.37 30.50
N GLY A 11 -17.40 8.33 30.50
CA GLY A 11 -17.37 9.51 29.63
C GLY A 11 -16.49 10.67 30.12
N GLU A 12 -16.16 10.72 31.40
CA GLU A 12 -15.42 11.85 31.98
C GLU A 12 -13.90 11.67 32.04
N GLU A 13 -13.37 10.47 31.93
CA GLU A 13 -11.91 10.26 31.89
C GLU A 13 -11.25 10.56 30.53
N ALA A 14 -12.04 10.72 29.46
CA ALA A 14 -11.50 11.04 28.13
C ALA A 14 -11.32 12.54 27.88
N ALA A 15 -11.78 13.40 28.77
CA ALA A 15 -11.76 14.87 28.58
C ALA A 15 -10.63 15.61 29.32
N GLN A 16 -9.80 14.93 30.13
CA GLN A 16 -8.79 15.58 30.98
C GLN A 16 -7.33 15.38 30.52
N ALA A 17 -7.06 14.90 29.32
CA ALA A 17 -5.70 14.71 28.81
C ALA A 17 -5.23 15.77 27.80
N CYS A 18 -5.82 16.94 27.75
CA CYS A 18 -5.41 18.03 26.85
C CYS A 18 -5.07 19.30 27.62
N GLU A 19 -4.02 19.27 28.41
CA GLU A 19 -3.26 20.49 28.77
C GLU A 19 -1.87 20.10 29.29
N LEU A 20 -0.87 20.19 28.39
CA LEU A 20 0.54 20.29 28.77
C LEU A 20 1.17 21.51 28.11
N PRO A 21 2.06 22.20 28.80
CA PRO A 21 2.50 23.55 28.44
C PRO A 21 3.55 23.51 27.30
N LEU A 22 3.49 24.55 26.47
CA LEU A 22 4.50 24.91 25.49
C LEU A 22 5.86 25.17 26.17
N GLY A 23 6.75 24.22 26.08
CA GLY A 23 8.16 24.33 26.46
C GLY A 23 9.03 24.49 25.24
N SER A 24 9.80 25.52 25.24
CA SER A 24 10.71 26.04 24.23
C SER A 24 11.76 25.07 23.73
N GLY A 25 11.95 25.01 22.40
CA GLY A 25 13.27 24.97 21.75
C GLY A 25 13.98 23.64 21.71
N GLU A 26 13.63 22.77 20.77
CA GLU A 26 14.57 21.75 20.30
C GLU A 26 14.83 21.93 18.79
N GLN A 27 16.12 21.98 18.45
CA GLN A 27 16.60 21.99 17.07
C GLN A 27 16.29 20.65 16.39
N PRO A 28 16.12 20.61 15.06
CA PRO A 28 15.86 19.39 14.34
C PRO A 28 17.01 18.41 14.48
N ARG A 29 16.73 17.20 14.98
CA ARG A 29 17.68 16.08 15.05
C ARG A 29 18.13 15.69 13.65
N GLN A 30 19.41 15.52 13.46
CA GLN A 30 19.99 15.08 12.19
C GLN A 30 19.60 13.60 11.91
N LEU A 31 19.52 13.23 10.64
CA LEU A 31 19.18 11.88 10.17
C LEU A 31 20.02 10.77 10.86
N GLY A 32 21.25 11.09 11.27
CA GLY A 32 22.15 10.20 11.98
C GLY A 32 21.66 9.77 13.37
N ASP A 33 20.99 10.66 14.10
CA ASP A 33 20.53 10.38 15.47
C ASP A 33 19.29 9.45 15.48
N LEU A 34 18.48 9.47 14.42
CA LEU A 34 17.36 8.56 14.23
C LEU A 34 17.78 7.11 14.01
N LEU A 35 18.99 6.88 13.47
CA LEU A 35 19.51 5.54 13.20
C LEU A 35 20.05 4.83 14.44
N HIS A 36 20.46 5.58 15.49
CA HIS A 36 21.07 5.00 16.69
C HIS A 36 20.11 4.76 17.86
N ALA A 37 18.92 5.36 17.85
CA ALA A 37 17.94 5.20 18.94
C ALA A 37 17.26 3.81 18.96
N ASP A 38 17.24 3.10 17.84
CA ASP A 38 16.43 1.89 17.64
C ASP A 38 17.17 0.56 17.97
N ALA A 39 18.50 0.59 18.16
CA ALA A 39 19.29 -0.62 18.45
C ALA A 39 18.96 -1.29 19.79
N ARG A 40 18.23 -0.62 20.69
CA ARG A 40 17.86 -1.16 22.02
C ARG A 40 16.41 -1.70 22.09
N ALA A 41 15.58 -1.43 21.10
CA ALA A 41 14.21 -1.92 21.05
C ALA A 41 14.05 -3.25 20.31
N GLN A 42 15.04 -3.67 19.54
CA GLN A 42 14.98 -4.84 18.66
C GLN A 42 15.05 -6.21 19.37
N THR A 43 15.32 -6.25 20.69
CA THR A 43 15.49 -7.53 21.42
C THR A 43 14.17 -8.23 21.79
N ARG A 44 13.00 -7.70 21.44
CA ARG A 44 11.70 -8.29 21.82
C ARG A 44 10.89 -8.91 20.69
N PHE A 45 11.35 -8.89 19.45
CA PHE A 45 10.62 -9.47 18.30
C PHE A 45 11.35 -10.60 17.58
N ARG A 46 12.30 -11.28 18.21
CA ARG A 46 12.71 -12.59 17.70
C ARG A 46 11.58 -13.57 18.00
N ALA A 47 10.86 -13.96 16.95
CA ALA A 47 10.02 -15.12 16.96
C ALA A 47 10.81 -16.30 17.53
N GLN A 48 10.26 -16.98 18.54
CA GLN A 48 10.79 -18.24 19.00
C GLN A 48 10.87 -19.20 17.80
N GLU A 49 12.07 -19.67 17.51
CA GLU A 49 12.26 -20.76 16.56
C GLU A 49 11.45 -21.97 17.04
N PRO A 50 10.71 -22.63 16.14
CA PRO A 50 10.05 -23.89 16.51
C PRO A 50 11.11 -24.92 16.88
N PRO A 51 10.86 -25.79 17.89
CA PRO A 51 11.80 -26.82 18.31
C PRO A 51 12.11 -27.73 17.14
N GLN A 52 13.38 -27.93 16.85
CA GLN A 52 13.87 -28.89 15.86
C GLN A 52 13.60 -30.30 16.40
N LEU A 53 12.80 -31.07 15.68
CA LEU A 53 12.65 -32.51 15.90
C LEU A 53 13.90 -33.22 15.34
N PRO A 54 14.50 -34.19 16.04
CA PRO A 54 15.65 -34.93 15.56
C PRO A 54 15.27 -35.82 14.39
N LEU A 55 16.04 -35.72 13.31
CA LEU A 55 16.01 -36.66 12.18
C LEU A 55 16.84 -37.87 12.53
N ASP A 56 16.18 -38.99 12.80
CA ASP A 56 16.83 -40.31 12.80
C ASP A 56 16.05 -41.25 11.87
N PRO A 57 16.65 -41.79 10.81
CA PRO A 57 15.99 -42.73 9.92
C PRO A 57 16.24 -44.17 10.36
N GLN A 58 15.26 -44.82 10.93
CA GLN A 58 15.27 -46.28 11.04
C GLN A 58 14.19 -46.87 10.11
N PRO A 59 14.51 -47.91 9.37
CA PRO A 59 13.55 -48.55 8.47
C PRO A 59 12.63 -49.51 9.21
N LEU A 60 11.33 -49.29 9.15
CA LEU A 60 10.33 -50.25 9.59
C LEU A 60 10.00 -51.23 8.48
N SER A 61 10.30 -52.51 8.74
CA SER A 61 9.88 -53.65 7.97
C SER A 61 8.36 -53.85 8.10
N LEU A 62 7.68 -53.93 6.95
CA LEU A 62 6.27 -54.28 6.83
C LEU A 62 6.10 -55.80 6.82
N GLU A 63 5.52 -56.40 7.82
CA GLU A 63 4.88 -57.70 7.73
C GLU A 63 3.46 -57.55 7.18
N ARG A 64 3.11 -58.43 6.24
CA ARG A 64 1.82 -58.52 5.56
C ARG A 64 0.83 -59.31 6.44
N GLU A 65 -0.35 -58.73 6.70
CA GLU A 65 -1.55 -59.54 6.79
C GLU A 65 -2.68 -58.90 5.98
N GLY A 66 -3.34 -59.78 5.18
CA GLY A 66 -4.27 -59.35 4.17
C GLY A 66 -5.71 -59.22 4.66
N VAL A 67 -6.37 -58.18 4.22
CA VAL A 67 -7.85 -58.18 4.05
C VAL A 67 -8.14 -57.42 2.77
N GLY A 68 -8.75 -58.13 1.78
CA GLY A 68 -9.12 -57.59 0.49
C GLY A 68 -10.32 -56.65 0.56
N VAL A 69 -10.18 -55.48 0.00
CA VAL A 69 -11.32 -54.61 -0.39
C VAL A 69 -11.08 -54.17 -1.84
N THR A 70 -11.96 -54.64 -2.72
CA THR A 70 -11.98 -54.34 -4.12
C THR A 70 -12.48 -52.91 -4.36
N VAL A 71 -11.60 -52.00 -4.75
CA VAL A 71 -11.99 -50.69 -5.28
C VAL A 71 -11.96 -50.76 -6.81
N ARG A 72 -13.12 -50.69 -7.44
CA ARG A 72 -13.25 -50.56 -8.90
C ARG A 72 -12.74 -49.18 -9.34
N GLN A 73 -11.63 -49.22 -10.00
CA GLN A 73 -11.05 -48.13 -10.78
C GLN A 73 -11.83 -48.00 -12.10
N ARG A 74 -12.57 -46.92 -12.30
CA ARG A 74 -13.12 -46.56 -13.58
C ARG A 74 -12.11 -45.68 -14.31
N VAL A 75 -11.38 -46.29 -15.18
CA VAL A 75 -10.62 -45.66 -16.26
C VAL A 75 -11.64 -45.16 -17.28
N LEU A 76 -11.66 -43.88 -17.60
CA LEU A 76 -12.26 -43.34 -18.81
C LEU A 76 -11.12 -42.90 -19.72
N ASN A 77 -10.82 -43.76 -20.65
CA ASN A 77 -9.98 -43.53 -21.82
C ASN A 77 -10.78 -42.77 -22.89
N ASP A 78 -10.14 -41.73 -23.38
CA ASP A 78 -9.94 -41.40 -24.80
C ASP A 78 -11.07 -41.68 -25.81
N GLY A 79 -11.39 -40.68 -26.59
CA GLY A 79 -12.25 -40.91 -27.74
C GLY A 79 -12.63 -39.68 -28.56
N THR A 80 -11.72 -39.23 -29.37
CA THR A 80 -11.93 -38.87 -30.79
C THR A 80 -12.66 -37.57 -31.17
N ARG A 81 -11.85 -36.73 -31.78
CA ARG A 81 -12.18 -35.74 -32.84
C ARG A 81 -13.29 -36.20 -33.75
N ARG A 82 -14.30 -35.35 -33.95
CA ARG A 82 -14.93 -35.21 -35.27
C ARG A 82 -15.38 -33.76 -35.52
N LEU A 83 -14.75 -33.21 -36.51
CA LEU A 83 -15.20 -32.06 -37.29
C LEU A 83 -16.56 -32.36 -37.92
N LEU A 84 -17.51 -31.46 -37.83
CA LEU A 84 -18.53 -31.29 -38.84
C LEU A 84 -18.74 -29.78 -39.08
N ARG A 85 -18.26 -29.39 -40.26
CA ARG A 85 -18.68 -28.20 -40.99
C ARG A 85 -20.11 -28.41 -41.44
N THR A 86 -20.99 -27.46 -41.19
CA THR A 86 -22.13 -27.22 -42.07
C THR A 86 -22.23 -25.72 -42.33
N ARG A 87 -22.04 -25.43 -43.62
CA ARG A 87 -22.43 -24.20 -44.31
C ARG A 87 -23.96 -24.20 -44.49
N GLY A 88 -24.56 -23.01 -44.37
CA GLY A 88 -25.92 -22.75 -44.86
C GLY A 88 -26.31 -21.38 -44.33
N ARG A 89 -26.25 -20.42 -45.04
CA ARG A 89 -26.83 -19.81 -46.24
C ARG A 89 -27.73 -18.65 -45.80
N ILE A 90 -27.33 -17.51 -46.25
CA ILE A 90 -27.98 -16.22 -46.23
C ILE A 90 -29.33 -16.32 -46.97
N GLU A 91 -30.40 -15.83 -46.41
CA GLU A 91 -31.54 -15.36 -47.18
C GLU A 91 -31.98 -14.00 -46.71
N LYS A 92 -32.25 -13.18 -47.75
CA LYS A 92 -32.56 -11.75 -47.75
C LYS A 92 -34.01 -11.49 -47.33
N GLU A 93 -34.17 -10.26 -46.94
CA GLU A 93 -35.36 -9.45 -46.75
C GLU A 93 -36.59 -9.74 -47.64
N PRO A 94 -37.77 -9.21 -47.27
CA PRO A 94 -38.14 -7.99 -47.98
C PRO A 94 -38.77 -6.84 -47.13
N ASN A 95 -38.50 -5.67 -47.66
CA ASN A 95 -39.07 -4.37 -47.47
C ASN A 95 -40.60 -4.32 -47.55
N LEU A 96 -41.21 -3.39 -46.81
CA LEU A 96 -42.39 -2.58 -47.12
C LEU A 96 -42.63 -1.73 -45.87
N GLY A 97 -42.81 -0.44 -45.86
CA GLY A 97 -43.11 0.60 -46.82
C GLY A 97 -43.50 1.81 -46.00
N GLN A 98 -42.99 2.92 -46.39
CA GLN A 98 -43.45 4.28 -46.41
C GLN A 98 -44.69 4.65 -45.58
N ASP A 99 -44.60 5.69 -44.71
CA ASP A 99 -45.11 7.02 -45.10
C ASP A 99 -44.68 8.12 -44.09
N SER A 100 -44.03 9.09 -44.56
CA SER A 100 -44.22 10.54 -44.69
C SER A 100 -44.72 11.34 -43.50
N GLY A 101 -43.94 12.36 -43.17
CA GLY A 101 -44.36 13.49 -42.34
C GLY A 101 -43.22 14.53 -42.19
N GLU A 102 -43.09 15.37 -43.20
CA GLU A 102 -42.23 16.57 -43.25
C GLU A 102 -42.58 17.62 -42.18
N ALA A 103 -41.53 18.31 -41.71
CA ALA A 103 -41.41 19.78 -41.58
C ALA A 103 -40.08 20.05 -40.90
N ALA A 104 -39.08 20.38 -41.54
CA ALA A 104 -38.57 21.59 -42.17
C ALA A 104 -38.52 22.82 -41.28
N VAL A 105 -37.27 23.38 -41.27
CA VAL A 105 -36.86 24.80 -41.37
C VAL A 105 -36.43 25.42 -40.05
N HIS A 106 -35.31 26.00 -39.81
CA HIS A 106 -34.31 26.78 -40.55
C HIS A 106 -33.04 26.98 -39.73
N SER A 107 -31.89 26.88 -40.36
CA SER A 107 -30.70 27.70 -40.13
C SER A 107 -30.82 29.01 -40.88
N PRO A 108 -29.80 29.88 -40.88
CA PRO A 108 -28.94 30.51 -39.88
C PRO A 108 -29.03 32.04 -39.95
N LEU A 109 -28.43 32.75 -39.02
CA LEU A 109 -28.19 34.20 -39.20
C LEU A 109 -26.72 34.56 -39.00
N SER A 110 -26.12 34.93 -40.08
CA SER A 110 -24.86 35.60 -40.25
C SER A 110 -24.98 37.12 -39.99
N ILE A 111 -24.07 37.61 -39.27
CA ILE A 111 -23.41 38.88 -39.20
C ILE A 111 -23.64 39.99 -40.14
N ARG A 112 -23.53 41.18 -39.68
CA ARG A 112 -23.03 42.34 -40.46
C ARG A 112 -22.07 43.18 -39.62
N ARG A 113 -20.93 43.44 -40.25
CA ARG A 113 -19.99 44.57 -39.99
C ARG A 113 -20.75 45.88 -40.19
N GLY A 114 -20.53 46.83 -39.32
CA GLY A 114 -20.88 48.24 -39.49
C GLY A 114 -19.66 49.09 -39.13
N ALA A 115 -19.28 49.88 -40.11
CA ALA A 115 -18.11 50.74 -40.12
C ALA A 115 -18.37 52.14 -39.55
N ALA A 116 -17.28 52.73 -39.08
CA ALA A 116 -16.88 54.13 -39.17
C ALA A 116 -17.73 55.23 -38.51
N GLY A 117 -17.10 55.98 -37.66
CA GLY A 117 -17.47 57.30 -37.21
C GLY A 117 -16.25 57.99 -36.58
N ASP A 118 -15.58 58.74 -37.44
CA ASP A 118 -14.48 59.68 -37.17
C ASP A 118 -15.05 60.91 -36.41
N MET A 119 -14.30 61.42 -35.43
CA MET A 119 -14.08 62.87 -35.22
C MET A 119 -13.49 63.18 -33.84
N GLY A 120 -12.43 63.92 -33.88
CA GLY A 120 -12.20 64.88 -32.79
C GLY A 120 -10.81 64.85 -32.13
N ARG A 121 -9.83 65.35 -32.86
CA ARG A 121 -8.59 65.92 -32.28
C ARG A 121 -8.86 66.91 -31.14
N ARG A 122 -8.15 66.74 -30.04
CA ARG A 122 -7.39 67.88 -29.46
C ARG A 122 -6.38 67.39 -28.45
N ALA A 123 -5.18 67.88 -28.69
CA ALA A 123 -4.00 67.73 -27.87
C ALA A 123 -4.13 68.33 -26.48
N TYR A 124 -3.50 67.69 -25.50
CA TYR A 124 -2.82 68.38 -24.40
C TYR A 124 -1.51 67.68 -24.08
N LEU A 125 -0.44 68.28 -24.55
CA LEU A 125 0.91 68.10 -24.06
C LEU A 125 1.02 68.76 -22.68
N ARG A 126 1.55 68.07 -21.71
CA ARG A 126 2.57 68.54 -20.75
C ARG A 126 2.71 67.58 -19.59
N GLY A 127 3.91 67.14 -19.42
CA GLY A 127 4.60 67.06 -18.17
C GLY A 127 5.18 65.71 -17.83
N VAL A 128 6.36 65.48 -18.32
CA VAL A 128 7.59 65.16 -17.58
C VAL A 128 7.48 64.19 -16.42
N CYS A 129 8.11 63.08 -16.47
CA CYS A 129 9.30 62.77 -15.70
C CYS A 129 9.79 61.37 -16.06
N GLY A 130 10.90 61.25 -16.72
CA GLY A 130 11.72 60.06 -16.59
C GLY A 130 12.32 60.11 -15.15
N PRO A 131 12.36 59.00 -14.49
CA PRO A 131 13.29 57.90 -14.76
C PRO A 131 12.64 56.51 -14.43
N CYS A 132 12.17 55.82 -15.41
CA CYS A 132 11.73 54.43 -15.25
C CYS A 132 12.42 53.44 -16.21
N LEU A 133 13.55 53.86 -16.81
CA LEU A 133 14.32 52.96 -17.70
C LEU A 133 15.57 52.35 -17.06
N ALA A 134 15.85 52.63 -15.78
CA ALA A 134 17.04 52.07 -15.10
C ALA A 134 16.76 50.83 -14.22
N THR A 135 15.48 50.50 -13.99
CA THR A 135 15.10 49.39 -13.05
C THR A 135 14.76 48.06 -13.72
N VAL A 136 14.62 48.01 -15.03
CA VAL A 136 14.31 46.75 -15.75
C VAL A 136 15.56 45.97 -16.15
N THR A 137 16.73 46.61 -16.21
CA THR A 137 17.99 45.96 -16.64
C THR A 137 18.74 45.29 -15.47
N VAL A 138 18.38 45.53 -14.20
CA VAL A 138 19.02 44.91 -13.03
C VAL A 138 18.30 43.62 -12.60
N LEU A 139 17.05 43.39 -12.99
CA LEU A 139 16.29 42.19 -12.60
C LEU A 139 16.49 40.98 -13.54
N LEU A 140 17.24 41.11 -14.62
CA LEU A 140 17.57 40.03 -15.56
C LEU A 140 18.97 39.45 -15.38
N LEU A 141 19.73 39.89 -14.37
CA LEU A 141 21.09 39.39 -14.07
C LEU A 141 21.17 38.55 -12.80
N LEU A 142 20.05 38.24 -12.16
CA LEU A 142 20.02 37.45 -10.89
C LEU A 142 19.47 36.02 -11.03
N VAL A 143 19.31 35.49 -12.24
CA VAL A 143 18.84 34.11 -12.49
C VAL A 143 19.84 33.25 -13.25
N ALA A 144 21.09 33.61 -13.26
CA ALA A 144 22.16 32.71 -13.69
C ALA A 144 23.09 32.46 -12.51
N SER A 145 22.59 31.82 -11.47
CA SER A 145 23.48 31.03 -10.60
C SER A 145 24.09 29.96 -11.50
N PRO A 146 25.42 29.90 -11.68
CA PRO A 146 26.02 28.79 -12.40
C PRO A 146 25.62 27.55 -11.60
N ALA A 147 24.83 26.66 -12.20
CA ALA A 147 24.68 25.29 -11.72
C ALA A 147 26.13 24.80 -11.50
N ARG A 148 26.54 24.69 -10.22
CA ARG A 148 27.85 24.10 -9.90
C ARG A 148 27.81 22.74 -10.57
N GLY A 149 28.65 22.59 -11.61
CA GLY A 149 28.71 21.40 -12.43
C GLY A 149 28.78 20.17 -11.52
N ALA A 150 27.90 19.20 -11.76
CA ALA A 150 27.97 17.91 -11.11
C ALA A 150 29.43 17.44 -11.17
N ASP A 151 29.96 16.92 -10.05
CA ASP A 151 31.31 16.36 -10.02
C ASP A 151 31.44 15.32 -11.13
N VAL A 152 32.18 15.65 -12.19
CA VAL A 152 32.34 14.80 -13.39
C VAL A 152 32.83 13.41 -13.02
N THR A 153 33.60 13.30 -11.94
CA THR A 153 34.11 12.03 -11.42
C THR A 153 32.98 11.22 -10.79
N LEU A 154 32.07 11.85 -10.05
CA LEU A 154 30.90 11.16 -9.46
C LEU A 154 29.93 10.71 -10.55
N VAL A 155 29.56 11.57 -11.49
CA VAL A 155 28.69 11.20 -12.63
C VAL A 155 29.24 9.98 -13.37
N SER A 156 30.56 9.99 -13.69
CA SER A 156 31.20 8.85 -14.37
C SER A 156 31.21 7.57 -13.54
N ARG A 157 31.29 7.65 -12.20
CA ARG A 157 31.18 6.50 -11.30
C ARG A 157 29.77 5.95 -11.26
N LEU A 158 28.76 6.81 -11.18
CA LEU A 158 27.35 6.43 -11.17
C LEU A 158 26.94 5.80 -12.51
N ASP A 159 27.42 6.35 -13.62
CA ASP A 159 27.18 5.81 -14.95
C ASP A 159 27.77 4.42 -15.12
N ARG A 160 29.03 4.22 -14.70
CA ARG A 160 29.68 2.90 -14.70
C ARG A 160 29.00 1.90 -13.78
N ALA A 161 28.45 2.34 -12.64
CA ALA A 161 27.72 1.47 -11.72
C ALA A 161 26.49 0.83 -12.37
N LEU A 162 25.77 1.57 -13.22
CA LEU A 162 24.58 1.08 -13.92
C LEU A 162 24.88 0.27 -15.18
N ASN A 163 26.11 0.30 -15.68
CA ASN A 163 26.52 -0.46 -16.86
C ASN A 163 27.00 -1.85 -16.45
N VAL A 164 26.08 -2.80 -16.35
CA VAL A 164 26.33 -4.19 -15.97
C VAL A 164 25.79 -5.14 -17.04
N PRO A 165 26.31 -6.38 -17.12
CA PRO A 165 25.75 -7.39 -18.03
C PRO A 165 24.27 -7.70 -17.76
N ASN A 166 23.54 -8.07 -18.79
CA ASN A 166 22.15 -8.60 -18.69
C ASN A 166 21.13 -7.61 -18.06
N VAL A 167 21.44 -6.32 -18.05
CA VAL A 167 20.52 -5.24 -17.70
C VAL A 167 20.51 -4.24 -18.84
N ASP A 168 19.33 -4.03 -19.43
CA ASP A 168 19.14 -3.16 -20.58
C ASP A 168 19.23 -1.68 -20.17
N PRO A 169 20.21 -0.91 -20.68
CA PRO A 169 20.32 0.53 -20.39
C PRO A 169 19.08 1.34 -20.85
N ALA A 170 18.42 0.92 -21.93
CA ALA A 170 17.22 1.58 -22.44
C ALA A 170 15.98 1.33 -21.53
N ARG A 171 16.04 0.34 -20.66
CA ARG A 171 15.02 0.00 -19.66
C ARG A 171 15.50 0.24 -18.24
N THR A 172 16.51 1.09 -18.08
CA THR A 172 17.04 1.53 -16.79
C THR A 172 16.79 3.02 -16.65
N ALA A 173 16.03 3.39 -15.62
CA ALA A 173 15.83 4.78 -15.20
C ALA A 173 16.53 5.00 -13.86
N ALA A 174 17.26 6.10 -13.74
CA ALA A 174 17.89 6.49 -12.47
C ALA A 174 17.92 8.01 -12.33
N LEU A 175 17.72 8.48 -11.10
CA LEU A 175 17.84 9.88 -10.72
C LEU A 175 18.50 9.94 -9.33
N ALA A 176 19.42 10.89 -9.13
CA ALA A 176 19.95 11.25 -7.83
C ALA A 176 20.00 12.78 -7.69
N VAL A 177 19.56 13.28 -6.54
CA VAL A 177 19.48 14.71 -6.20
C VAL A 177 20.25 14.93 -4.90
N ASP A 178 21.07 15.99 -4.84
CA ASP A 178 21.69 16.48 -3.60
C ASP A 178 20.66 17.31 -2.83
N LEU A 179 20.20 16.82 -1.71
CA LEU A 179 19.15 17.40 -0.88
C LEU A 179 19.52 18.78 -0.27
N ARG A 180 20.82 19.07 -0.16
CA ARG A 180 21.30 20.35 0.38
C ARG A 180 21.23 21.49 -0.63
N THR A 181 21.34 21.15 -1.92
CA THR A 181 21.36 22.14 -2.98
C THR A 181 20.15 22.06 -3.92
N GLY A 182 19.35 20.98 -3.86
CA GLY A 182 18.31 20.67 -4.81
C GLY A 182 18.84 20.30 -6.21
N SER A 183 20.17 20.13 -6.37
CA SER A 183 20.78 19.92 -7.68
C SER A 183 20.71 18.46 -8.10
N VAL A 184 20.36 18.21 -9.37
CA VAL A 184 20.45 16.88 -9.96
C VAL A 184 21.93 16.50 -10.08
N VAL A 185 22.33 15.44 -9.38
CA VAL A 185 23.69 14.87 -9.40
C VAL A 185 23.83 13.87 -10.54
N TYR A 186 22.80 13.10 -10.83
CA TYR A 186 22.77 12.11 -11.90
C TYR A 186 21.37 11.93 -12.45
N SER A 187 21.25 11.77 -13.76
CA SER A 187 19.99 11.49 -14.43
C SER A 187 20.21 10.59 -15.64
N ARG A 188 19.51 9.45 -15.69
CA ARG A 188 19.41 8.55 -16.84
C ARG A 188 17.95 8.16 -17.02
N ASN A 189 17.33 8.47 -18.16
CA ASN A 189 15.95 8.11 -18.48
C ASN A 189 14.95 8.39 -17.32
N ALA A 190 15.16 9.45 -16.53
CA ALA A 190 14.47 9.67 -15.26
C ALA A 190 12.93 9.76 -15.41
N ALA A 191 12.45 10.22 -16.57
CA ALA A 191 11.02 10.30 -16.91
C ALA A 191 10.46 9.01 -17.54
N LEU A 192 11.30 7.96 -17.74
CA LEU A 192 10.84 6.70 -18.32
C LEU A 192 9.94 5.96 -17.31
N ALA A 193 8.71 5.67 -17.74
CA ALA A 193 7.72 4.95 -16.94
C ALA A 193 8.02 3.44 -16.94
N LEU A 194 8.41 2.89 -15.80
CA LEU A 194 8.80 1.50 -15.62
C LEU A 194 7.94 0.81 -14.56
N VAL A 195 7.85 -0.52 -14.63
CA VAL A 195 7.25 -1.34 -13.56
C VAL A 195 8.12 -1.19 -12.32
N PRO A 196 7.57 -0.70 -11.19
CA PRO A 196 8.36 -0.34 -10.02
C PRO A 196 8.66 -1.51 -9.09
N ALA A 197 8.01 -2.67 -9.26
CA ALA A 197 7.95 -3.71 -8.25
C ALA A 197 7.57 -3.09 -6.88
N SER A 198 8.12 -3.57 -5.76
CA SER A 198 7.75 -3.09 -4.42
C SER A 198 8.11 -1.63 -4.11
N ASN A 199 8.72 -0.87 -5.04
CA ASN A 199 8.78 0.59 -4.89
C ASN A 199 7.38 1.25 -5.02
N GLN A 200 6.38 0.51 -5.50
CA GLN A 200 4.96 0.90 -5.45
C GLN A 200 4.46 1.15 -4.01
N LYS A 201 5.11 0.55 -3.01
CA LYS A 201 4.78 0.76 -1.59
C LYS A 201 5.16 2.16 -1.07
N LEU A 202 6.07 2.88 -1.76
CA LEU A 202 6.44 4.26 -1.37
C LEU A 202 5.25 5.23 -1.47
N PRO A 203 4.54 5.35 -2.62
CA PRO A 203 3.34 6.19 -2.70
C PRO A 203 2.23 5.74 -1.74
N VAL A 204 2.09 4.43 -1.49
CA VAL A 204 1.10 3.92 -0.53
C VAL A 204 1.45 4.32 0.90
N ALA A 205 2.71 4.16 1.31
CA ALA A 205 3.20 4.58 2.63
C ALA A 205 2.97 6.07 2.87
N TYR A 206 3.37 6.89 1.89
CA TYR A 206 3.18 8.34 1.97
C TYR A 206 1.70 8.71 2.10
N ALA A 207 0.85 8.21 1.19
CA ALA A 207 -0.56 8.55 1.19
C ALA A 207 -1.30 8.06 2.44
N ALA A 208 -0.96 6.87 2.95
CA ALA A 208 -1.55 6.36 4.18
C ALA A 208 -1.16 7.22 5.40
N LEU A 209 0.12 7.58 5.53
CA LEU A 209 0.58 8.44 6.62
C LEU A 209 0.02 9.87 6.50
N ALA A 210 -0.07 10.43 5.30
CA ALA A 210 -0.59 11.77 5.07
C ALA A 210 -2.10 11.87 5.34
N GLN A 211 -2.87 10.87 4.96
CA GLN A 211 -4.32 10.91 5.07
C GLN A 211 -4.82 10.42 6.43
N LEU A 212 -4.33 9.28 6.91
CA LEU A 212 -4.80 8.68 8.15
C LEU A 212 -4.03 9.22 9.37
N GLY A 213 -2.81 9.70 9.17
CA GLY A 213 -1.89 10.11 10.24
C GLY A 213 -1.10 8.93 10.84
N PRO A 214 0.15 9.17 11.32
CA PRO A 214 1.00 8.11 11.90
C PRO A 214 0.39 7.41 13.11
N GLY A 215 -0.43 8.12 13.88
CA GLY A 215 -1.11 7.61 15.08
C GLY A 215 -2.40 6.85 14.81
N TYR A 216 -2.87 6.77 13.56
CA TYR A 216 -4.08 6.03 13.21
C TYR A 216 -4.00 4.57 13.64
N ARG A 217 -5.13 4.03 14.12
CA ARG A 217 -5.25 2.62 14.54
C ARG A 217 -6.47 1.99 13.90
N PHE A 218 -6.30 0.79 13.39
CA PHE A 218 -7.40 -0.05 12.96
C PHE A 218 -8.15 -0.58 14.18
N HIS A 219 -9.35 -1.07 13.95
CA HIS A 219 -10.10 -1.74 14.99
C HIS A 219 -10.87 -2.95 14.45
N THR A 220 -11.21 -3.85 15.36
CA THR A 220 -12.08 -5.00 15.13
C THR A 220 -13.11 -5.05 16.26
N GLU A 221 -14.38 -5.30 15.96
CA GLU A 221 -15.47 -5.23 16.94
C GLU A 221 -16.22 -6.54 17.05
N ILE A 222 -16.70 -6.83 18.26
CA ILE A 222 -17.77 -7.80 18.47
C ILE A 222 -19.03 -7.03 18.79
N VAL A 223 -20.05 -7.20 17.94
CA VAL A 223 -21.35 -6.57 18.06
C VAL A 223 -22.41 -7.65 18.29
N GLY A 224 -23.17 -7.55 19.35
CA GLY A 224 -24.27 -8.45 19.65
C GLY A 224 -25.57 -7.98 19.01
N SER A 225 -26.24 -8.86 18.25
CA SER A 225 -27.61 -8.65 17.75
C SER A 225 -28.57 -9.52 18.53
N GLY A 226 -29.06 -9.01 19.66
CA GLY A 226 -29.89 -9.79 20.58
C GLY A 226 -30.01 -9.15 21.95
N THR A 227 -30.32 -9.96 22.96
CA THR A 227 -30.51 -9.52 24.34
C THR A 227 -29.86 -10.51 25.32
N LEU A 228 -29.34 -10.02 26.42
CA LEU A 228 -28.82 -10.82 27.52
C LEU A 228 -29.96 -11.09 28.54
N VAL A 229 -30.25 -12.35 28.77
CA VAL A 229 -31.19 -12.79 29.80
C VAL A 229 -30.49 -13.82 30.72
N GLY A 230 -30.27 -13.44 31.96
CA GLY A 230 -29.42 -14.22 32.86
C GLY A 230 -27.96 -14.22 32.34
N ASP A 231 -27.46 -15.42 32.04
CA ASP A 231 -26.12 -15.63 31.46
C ASP A 231 -26.15 -16.07 30.00
N VAL A 232 -27.33 -15.99 29.34
CA VAL A 232 -27.55 -16.39 27.95
C VAL A 232 -27.75 -15.17 27.07
N TRP A 233 -26.95 -15.06 26.02
CA TRP A 233 -27.16 -14.13 24.94
C TRP A 233 -28.10 -14.74 23.90
N HIS A 234 -29.34 -14.23 23.82
CA HIS A 234 -30.32 -14.63 22.81
C HIS A 234 -30.16 -13.84 21.53
N GLY A 235 -29.40 -14.37 20.59
CA GLY A 235 -29.08 -13.78 19.31
C GLY A 235 -27.66 -14.08 18.85
N ASP A 236 -27.22 -13.41 17.77
CA ASP A 236 -25.92 -13.62 17.14
C ASP A 236 -24.84 -12.68 17.69
N LEU A 237 -23.59 -13.11 17.59
CA LEU A 237 -22.40 -12.27 17.76
C LEU A 237 -21.76 -12.02 16.39
N TRP A 238 -21.59 -10.76 16.06
CA TRP A 238 -20.97 -10.31 14.80
C TRP A 238 -19.53 -9.92 15.08
N LEU A 239 -18.57 -10.65 14.48
CA LEU A 239 -17.18 -10.23 14.40
C LEU A 239 -17.00 -9.36 13.18
N ARG A 240 -16.80 -8.06 13.38
CA ARG A 240 -16.72 -7.08 12.31
C ARG A 240 -15.30 -6.55 12.14
N GLY A 241 -14.74 -6.74 10.95
CA GLY A 241 -13.39 -6.29 10.62
C GLY A 241 -13.39 -4.99 9.81
N TYR A 242 -12.44 -4.11 10.12
CA TYR A 242 -12.24 -2.83 9.44
C TYR A 242 -10.87 -2.76 8.77
N GLY A 243 -10.33 -3.90 8.36
CA GLY A 243 -9.12 -3.97 7.54
C GLY A 243 -7.80 -3.99 8.30
N ASP A 244 -7.79 -4.36 9.58
CA ASP A 244 -6.57 -4.50 10.36
C ASP A 244 -5.67 -5.61 9.79
N PRO A 245 -4.46 -5.29 9.26
CA PRO A 245 -3.54 -6.29 8.72
C PRO A 245 -2.77 -7.04 9.82
N THR A 246 -2.94 -6.65 11.10
CA THR A 246 -2.15 -7.14 12.23
C THR A 246 -2.94 -7.99 13.21
N LEU A 247 -4.27 -8.08 13.04
CA LEU A 247 -5.14 -8.86 13.92
C LEU A 247 -4.66 -10.31 14.07
N GLY A 248 -4.41 -10.72 15.30
CA GLY A 248 -3.86 -12.02 15.64
C GLY A 248 -4.79 -12.88 16.53
N PRO A 249 -4.45 -14.15 16.80
CA PRO A 249 -5.22 -15.00 17.69
C PRO A 249 -5.30 -14.50 19.14
N ALA A 250 -4.28 -13.77 19.61
CA ALA A 250 -4.25 -13.19 20.95
C ALA A 250 -5.31 -12.09 21.11
N ASP A 251 -5.52 -11.29 20.06
CA ASP A 251 -6.51 -10.22 20.04
C ASP A 251 -7.92 -10.80 20.08
N LEU A 252 -8.16 -11.92 19.37
CA LEU A 252 -9.44 -12.65 19.49
C LEU A 252 -9.66 -13.24 20.88
N ALA A 253 -8.62 -13.70 21.55
CA ALA A 253 -8.73 -14.19 22.91
C ALA A 253 -9.09 -13.07 23.90
N ALA A 254 -8.51 -11.87 23.71
CA ALA A 254 -8.87 -10.68 24.48
C ALA A 254 -10.34 -10.29 24.23
N LEU A 255 -10.76 -10.19 22.97
CA LEU A 255 -12.15 -9.92 22.60
C LEU A 255 -13.13 -10.93 23.20
N ALA A 256 -12.79 -12.22 23.21
CA ALA A 256 -13.61 -13.26 23.81
C ALA A 256 -13.71 -13.11 25.34
N THR A 257 -12.62 -12.72 25.99
CA THR A 257 -12.60 -12.42 27.44
C THR A 257 -13.49 -11.22 27.76
N ASP A 258 -13.45 -10.18 26.94
CA ASP A 258 -14.33 -9.00 27.09
C ASP A 258 -15.80 -9.40 26.98
N VAL A 259 -16.17 -10.24 25.99
CA VAL A 259 -17.54 -10.79 25.88
C VAL A 259 -17.93 -11.55 27.12
N ALA A 260 -17.05 -12.42 27.64
CA ALA A 260 -17.33 -13.20 28.87
C ALA A 260 -17.49 -12.29 30.11
N SER A 261 -16.84 -11.11 30.13
CA SER A 261 -16.93 -10.13 31.24
C SER A 261 -18.33 -9.50 31.39
N TRP A 262 -19.16 -9.54 30.32
CA TRP A 262 -20.57 -9.16 30.39
C TRP A 262 -21.44 -10.14 31.18
N GLY A 263 -20.85 -11.26 31.68
CA GLY A 263 -21.57 -12.33 32.33
C GLY A 263 -22.18 -13.34 31.36
N ILE A 264 -21.89 -13.22 30.05
CA ILE A 264 -22.36 -14.17 29.04
C ILE A 264 -21.64 -15.50 29.21
N ARG A 265 -22.40 -16.60 29.32
CA ARG A 265 -21.89 -17.98 29.40
C ARG A 265 -22.34 -18.82 28.22
N ARG A 266 -23.39 -18.37 27.54
CA ARG A 266 -23.90 -19.04 26.33
C ARG A 266 -24.45 -18.04 25.34
N VAL A 267 -24.22 -18.32 24.08
CA VAL A 267 -24.79 -17.62 22.90
C VAL A 267 -25.70 -18.63 22.21
N ASP A 268 -27.00 -18.34 22.11
CA ASP A 268 -27.97 -19.23 21.45
C ASP A 268 -27.86 -19.16 19.92
N GLY A 269 -27.32 -18.07 19.36
CA GLY A 269 -27.09 -17.90 17.96
C GLY A 269 -25.68 -18.30 17.51
N ALA A 270 -25.23 -17.69 16.42
CA ALA A 270 -23.95 -17.93 15.76
C ALA A 270 -22.92 -16.83 16.01
N VAL A 271 -21.65 -17.14 15.74
CA VAL A 271 -20.63 -16.14 15.43
C VAL A 271 -20.65 -15.89 13.93
N ILE A 272 -20.93 -14.66 13.52
CA ILE A 272 -21.03 -14.22 12.13
C ILE A 272 -19.87 -13.27 11.81
N ALA A 273 -19.11 -13.58 10.75
CA ALA A 273 -18.04 -12.72 10.28
C ALA A 273 -18.58 -11.66 9.31
N ASP A 274 -18.34 -10.39 9.59
CA ASP A 274 -18.63 -9.27 8.71
C ASP A 274 -17.32 -8.66 8.17
N GLU A 275 -17.07 -8.85 6.88
CA GLU A 275 -15.95 -8.28 6.14
C GLU A 275 -16.40 -7.21 5.12
N SER A 276 -17.63 -6.74 5.22
CA SER A 276 -18.26 -5.84 4.23
C SER A 276 -17.62 -4.46 4.13
N TRP A 277 -16.67 -4.15 5.02
CA TRP A 277 -15.86 -2.92 4.93
C TRP A 277 -15.02 -2.86 3.65
N PHE A 278 -14.62 -4.03 3.11
CA PHE A 278 -13.97 -4.15 1.82
C PHE A 278 -14.84 -4.94 0.83
N ASP A 279 -14.51 -4.81 -0.46
CA ASP A 279 -15.10 -5.66 -1.49
C ASP A 279 -14.63 -7.13 -1.36
N ALA A 280 -15.28 -8.02 -2.09
CA ALA A 280 -14.98 -9.45 -2.07
C ALA A 280 -13.77 -9.85 -2.93
N LEU A 281 -13.05 -8.90 -3.57
CA LEU A 281 -11.90 -9.20 -4.40
C LEU A 281 -10.68 -9.54 -3.53
N ARG A 282 -10.20 -10.76 -3.68
CA ARG A 282 -9.12 -11.34 -2.88
C ARG A 282 -7.71 -11.03 -3.41
N VAL A 283 -7.60 -10.41 -4.59
CA VAL A 283 -6.34 -10.13 -5.29
C VAL A 283 -6.35 -8.73 -5.89
N GLY A 284 -5.18 -8.16 -6.10
CA GLY A 284 -5.03 -6.88 -6.81
C GLY A 284 -5.14 -7.03 -8.33
N PRO A 285 -5.51 -5.95 -9.05
CA PRO A 285 -5.59 -5.94 -10.51
C PRO A 285 -4.24 -6.21 -11.18
N GLY A 286 -4.22 -7.06 -12.21
CA GLY A 286 -3.01 -7.36 -12.98
C GLY A 286 -2.03 -8.31 -12.30
N TRP A 287 -2.42 -8.95 -11.21
CA TRP A 287 -1.63 -9.99 -10.56
C TRP A 287 -1.58 -11.25 -11.43
N LYS A 288 -0.44 -11.93 -11.39
CA LYS A 288 -0.31 -13.27 -11.98
C LYS A 288 -1.04 -14.28 -11.09
N PRO A 289 -1.66 -15.33 -11.67
CA PRO A 289 -2.37 -16.36 -10.88
C PRO A 289 -1.52 -16.99 -9.77
N GLY A 290 -0.20 -17.17 -10.00
CA GLY A 290 0.72 -17.72 -9.01
C GLY A 290 1.06 -16.77 -7.85
N PHE A 291 0.60 -15.51 -7.85
CA PHE A 291 0.81 -14.59 -6.73
C PHE A 291 -0.20 -14.79 -5.60
N TYR A 292 -1.38 -15.31 -5.93
CA TYR A 292 -2.39 -15.64 -4.94
C TYR A 292 -1.85 -16.67 -3.96
N ILE A 293 -1.91 -16.36 -2.67
CA ILE A 293 -1.36 -17.11 -1.53
C ILE A 293 0.18 -17.00 -1.41
N TYR A 294 0.94 -17.15 -2.48
CA TYR A 294 2.42 -17.22 -2.40
C TYR A 294 3.06 -15.85 -2.17
N GLU A 295 2.56 -14.81 -2.84
CA GLU A 295 3.09 -13.43 -2.70
C GLU A 295 2.22 -12.58 -1.79
N SER A 296 0.92 -12.89 -1.70
CA SER A 296 -0.01 -12.24 -0.78
C SER A 296 -1.15 -13.20 -0.41
N PRO A 297 -1.49 -13.33 0.87
CA PRO A 297 -2.73 -13.97 1.28
C PRO A 297 -3.97 -13.31 0.68
N PRO A 298 -5.14 -13.99 0.69
CA PRO A 298 -6.40 -13.40 0.23
C PRO A 298 -6.77 -12.14 1.00
N LEU A 299 -7.05 -11.05 0.28
CA LEU A 299 -7.44 -9.77 0.87
C LEU A 299 -8.83 -9.86 1.49
N SER A 300 -8.99 -9.35 2.72
CA SER A 300 -10.27 -9.34 3.43
C SER A 300 -10.25 -8.26 4.51
N ALA A 301 -11.36 -7.57 4.73
CA ALA A 301 -11.48 -6.61 5.84
C ALA A 301 -11.41 -7.30 7.22
N LEU A 302 -11.64 -8.61 7.27
CA LEU A 302 -11.55 -9.42 8.47
C LEU A 302 -10.67 -10.65 8.21
N ALA A 303 -9.45 -10.64 8.72
CA ALA A 303 -8.52 -11.75 8.59
C ALA A 303 -7.64 -11.84 9.85
N VAL A 304 -7.61 -12.97 10.51
CA VAL A 304 -6.75 -13.26 11.66
C VAL A 304 -5.47 -13.93 11.18
N ASP A 305 -4.31 -13.50 11.67
CA ASP A 305 -3.01 -13.99 11.20
C ASP A 305 -2.95 -14.07 9.66
N ARG A 306 -3.41 -12.99 9.00
CA ARG A 306 -3.49 -12.88 7.53
C ARG A 306 -4.29 -14.02 6.87
N GLY A 307 -5.36 -14.45 7.51
CA GLY A 307 -6.23 -15.53 7.03
C GLY A 307 -5.65 -16.93 7.22
N ARG A 308 -4.67 -17.13 8.11
CA ARG A 308 -4.19 -18.47 8.48
C ARG A 308 -5.21 -19.19 9.37
N TYR A 309 -5.49 -20.42 9.03
CA TYR A 309 -6.37 -21.29 9.79
C TYR A 309 -5.87 -22.72 9.73
N ARG A 310 -5.68 -23.36 10.88
CA ARG A 310 -5.17 -24.74 10.99
C ARG A 310 -3.89 -24.97 10.18
N GLY A 311 -2.95 -24.02 10.24
CA GLY A 311 -1.65 -24.10 9.59
C GLY A 311 -1.65 -23.83 8.08
N ARG A 312 -2.79 -23.45 7.49
CA ARG A 312 -2.92 -23.15 6.05
C ARG A 312 -3.60 -21.80 5.82
N THR A 313 -3.34 -21.17 4.69
CA THR A 313 -4.08 -19.98 4.27
C THR A 313 -5.49 -20.36 3.84
N SER A 314 -6.49 -19.73 4.45
CA SER A 314 -7.91 -19.92 4.12
C SER A 314 -8.29 -19.15 2.87
N ALA A 315 -9.04 -19.76 1.96
CA ALA A 315 -9.66 -19.06 0.84
C ALA A 315 -10.80 -18.12 1.30
N ASN A 316 -11.33 -18.33 2.52
CA ASN A 316 -12.32 -17.48 3.15
C ASN A 316 -11.79 -17.00 4.52
N PRO A 317 -11.01 -15.89 4.55
CA PRO A 317 -10.40 -15.38 5.78
C PRO A 317 -11.41 -15.00 6.85
N ALA A 318 -12.53 -14.39 6.46
CA ALA A 318 -13.57 -13.97 7.39
C ALA A 318 -14.24 -15.17 8.11
N LEU A 319 -14.59 -16.23 7.39
CA LEU A 319 -15.14 -17.44 8.01
C LEU A 319 -14.11 -18.12 8.92
N ALA A 320 -12.83 -18.10 8.55
CA ALA A 320 -11.75 -18.59 9.39
C ALA A 320 -11.64 -17.78 10.69
N ALA A 321 -11.74 -16.44 10.61
CA ALA A 321 -11.75 -15.55 11.77
C ALA A 321 -12.93 -15.85 12.72
N ALA A 322 -14.15 -16.01 12.18
CA ALA A 322 -15.32 -16.40 12.99
C ALA A 322 -15.11 -17.75 13.70
N SER A 323 -14.49 -18.71 13.00
CA SER A 323 -14.20 -20.03 13.58
C SER A 323 -13.16 -19.95 14.71
N LEU A 324 -12.15 -19.08 14.56
CA LEU A 324 -11.14 -18.82 15.60
C LEU A 324 -11.76 -18.07 16.79
N LEU A 325 -12.62 -17.07 16.55
CA LEU A 325 -13.33 -16.39 17.64
C LEU A 325 -14.22 -17.36 18.41
N ARG A 326 -14.96 -18.24 17.74
CA ARG A 326 -15.75 -19.26 18.41
C ARG A 326 -14.90 -20.11 19.37
N GLN A 327 -13.72 -20.57 18.92
CA GLN A 327 -12.80 -21.32 19.76
C GLN A 327 -12.29 -20.48 20.95
N ALA A 328 -12.02 -19.20 20.74
CA ALA A 328 -11.61 -18.28 21.79
C ALA A 328 -12.73 -18.07 22.82
N LEU A 329 -13.99 -17.91 22.38
CA LEU A 329 -15.17 -17.82 23.25
C LEU A 329 -15.36 -19.08 24.08
N GLU A 330 -15.28 -20.26 23.46
CA GLU A 330 -15.36 -21.54 24.14
C GLU A 330 -14.25 -21.68 25.20
N SER A 331 -13.03 -21.24 24.89
CA SER A 331 -11.90 -21.22 25.83
C SER A 331 -12.10 -20.21 26.98
N ALA A 332 -12.83 -19.11 26.75
CA ALA A 332 -13.21 -18.11 27.75
C ALA A 332 -14.46 -18.52 28.56
N GLY A 333 -14.99 -19.73 28.34
CA GLY A 333 -16.16 -20.26 29.04
C GLY A 333 -17.51 -19.81 28.47
N VAL A 334 -17.55 -19.35 27.21
CA VAL A 334 -18.77 -18.95 26.50
C VAL A 334 -19.11 -20.02 25.45
N ALA A 335 -20.13 -20.80 25.64
CA ALA A 335 -20.60 -21.79 24.67
C ALA A 335 -21.36 -21.10 23.52
N VAL A 336 -21.15 -21.54 22.28
CA VAL A 336 -21.85 -21.00 21.08
C VAL A 336 -22.66 -22.12 20.44
N SER A 337 -23.98 -21.93 20.33
CA SER A 337 -24.90 -22.99 19.91
C SER A 337 -24.89 -23.28 18.43
N GLU A 338 -24.85 -22.23 17.57
CA GLU A 338 -24.94 -22.38 16.14
C GLU A 338 -23.57 -22.39 15.44
N ARG A 339 -23.58 -22.84 14.17
CA ARG A 339 -22.37 -22.84 13.32
C ARG A 339 -22.00 -21.42 12.88
N THR A 340 -20.70 -21.16 12.79
CA THR A 340 -20.17 -19.91 12.24
C THR A 340 -20.55 -19.74 10.78
N ARG A 341 -20.81 -18.50 10.38
CA ARG A 341 -21.12 -18.09 8.99
C ARG A 341 -20.55 -16.70 8.67
N THR A 342 -20.61 -16.29 7.44
CA THR A 342 -20.34 -14.92 7.01
C THR A 342 -21.65 -14.17 6.74
N GLY A 343 -21.63 -12.86 6.91
CA GLY A 343 -22.78 -12.00 6.65
C GLY A 343 -22.39 -10.53 6.70
N THR A 344 -23.35 -9.65 6.45
CA THR A 344 -23.20 -8.20 6.57
C THR A 344 -24.15 -7.69 7.64
N LEU A 345 -23.63 -7.02 8.66
CA LEU A 345 -24.43 -6.42 9.72
C LEU A 345 -25.13 -5.15 9.18
N THR A 346 -26.44 -5.22 9.02
CA THR A 346 -27.27 -4.13 8.52
C THR A 346 -28.09 -3.42 9.59
N MET A 347 -28.04 -3.93 10.84
CA MET A 347 -28.78 -3.41 11.97
C MET A 347 -27.86 -2.80 13.02
N ILE A 348 -28.40 -1.95 13.88
CA ILE A 348 -27.69 -1.46 15.06
C ILE A 348 -27.68 -2.60 16.09
N GLY A 349 -26.49 -2.99 16.55
CA GLY A 349 -26.29 -3.97 17.61
C GLY A 349 -25.62 -3.34 18.83
N LEU A 350 -25.50 -4.12 19.91
CA LEU A 350 -24.79 -3.71 21.12
C LEU A 350 -23.29 -3.98 20.95
N PRO A 351 -22.41 -2.96 21.01
CA PRO A 351 -20.96 -3.19 21.05
C PRO A 351 -20.59 -3.95 22.34
N LEU A 352 -20.03 -5.14 22.21
CA LEU A 352 -19.64 -6.00 23.34
C LEU A 352 -18.14 -5.98 23.61
N ALA A 353 -17.34 -5.89 22.57
CA ALA A 353 -15.89 -5.83 22.68
C ALA A 353 -15.27 -5.10 21.48
N ARG A 354 -14.10 -4.52 21.69
CA ARG A 354 -13.34 -3.83 20.64
C ARG A 354 -11.85 -4.05 20.84
N ASP A 355 -11.19 -4.49 19.79
CA ASP A 355 -9.74 -4.50 19.67
C ASP A 355 -9.24 -3.31 18.88
N VAL A 356 -8.02 -2.86 19.16
CA VAL A 356 -7.38 -1.71 18.51
C VAL A 356 -5.93 -2.05 18.19
N SER A 357 -5.56 -1.92 16.92
CA SER A 357 -4.23 -2.25 16.43
C SER A 357 -3.11 -1.38 17.00
N GLN A 358 -1.87 -1.74 16.73
CA GLN A 358 -0.73 -0.84 16.86
C GLN A 358 -0.88 0.40 15.94
N PRO A 359 -0.11 1.50 16.18
CA PRO A 359 -0.17 2.70 15.34
C PRO A 359 0.19 2.41 13.88
N LEU A 360 -0.39 3.18 12.97
CA LEU A 360 -0.11 3.09 11.52
C LEU A 360 1.38 3.24 11.21
N ALA A 361 2.11 4.08 11.96
CA ALA A 361 3.57 4.22 11.81
C ALA A 361 4.30 2.87 11.91
N ASP A 362 3.92 2.02 12.87
CA ASP A 362 4.52 0.69 13.04
C ASP A 362 4.11 -0.28 11.93
N ILE A 363 2.86 -0.19 11.49
CA ILE A 363 2.32 -1.00 10.38
C ILE A 363 3.04 -0.64 9.07
N VAL A 364 3.22 0.65 8.81
CA VAL A 364 3.92 1.15 7.61
C VAL A 364 5.42 0.81 7.68
N ARG A 365 6.03 0.89 8.87
CA ARG A 365 7.42 0.45 9.08
C ARG A 365 7.61 -1.01 8.72
N PHE A 366 6.75 -1.89 9.23
CA PHE A 366 6.77 -3.31 8.87
C PHE A 366 6.58 -3.52 7.37
N MET A 367 5.54 -2.91 6.77
CA MET A 367 5.26 -2.99 5.34
C MET A 367 6.46 -2.62 4.48
N GLY A 368 7.15 -1.54 4.83
CA GLY A 368 8.26 -1.03 4.04
C GLY A 368 9.54 -1.83 4.20
N ARG A 369 9.95 -2.16 5.43
CA ARG A 369 11.17 -2.91 5.74
C ARG A 369 11.11 -4.35 5.25
N GLU A 370 10.01 -5.04 5.54
CA GLU A 370 9.79 -6.44 5.13
C GLU A 370 9.24 -6.56 3.71
N SER A 371 8.93 -5.42 3.10
CA SER A 371 8.31 -5.38 1.77
C SER A 371 6.98 -6.13 1.69
N ASP A 372 6.18 -6.08 2.76
CA ASP A 372 4.97 -6.88 2.90
C ASP A 372 3.88 -6.48 1.92
N ASN A 373 3.48 -7.42 1.06
CA ASN A 373 2.51 -7.17 0.01
C ASN A 373 1.09 -7.06 0.57
N TYR A 374 0.73 -7.94 1.51
CA TYR A 374 -0.60 -7.97 2.09
C TYR A 374 -0.95 -6.64 2.78
N THR A 375 -0.07 -6.16 3.65
CA THR A 375 -0.26 -4.88 4.34
C THR A 375 -0.42 -3.71 3.34
N ALA A 376 0.36 -3.69 2.26
CA ALA A 376 0.25 -2.63 1.25
C ALA A 376 -1.14 -2.61 0.56
N GLU A 377 -1.67 -3.77 0.22
CA GLU A 377 -3.00 -3.89 -0.39
C GLU A 377 -4.11 -3.52 0.62
N MET A 378 -3.96 -3.94 1.88
CA MET A 378 -4.92 -3.58 2.94
C MET A 378 -4.97 -2.07 3.16
N LEU A 379 -3.81 -1.38 3.16
CA LEU A 379 -3.74 0.08 3.27
C LEU A 379 -4.41 0.78 2.09
N VAL A 380 -4.22 0.28 0.87
CA VAL A 380 -4.91 0.83 -0.32
C VAL A 380 -6.43 0.68 -0.17
N LYS A 381 -6.92 -0.51 0.18
CA LYS A 381 -8.38 -0.70 0.39
C LYS A 381 -8.91 0.15 1.53
N GLN A 382 -8.14 0.33 2.61
CA GLN A 382 -8.50 1.20 3.74
C GLN A 382 -8.63 2.67 3.32
N LEU A 383 -7.68 3.18 2.53
CA LEU A 383 -7.78 4.53 1.97
C LEU A 383 -9.06 4.69 1.13
N GLY A 384 -9.38 3.71 0.30
CA GLY A 384 -10.63 3.68 -0.47
C GLY A 384 -11.87 3.67 0.41
N ALA A 385 -11.89 2.86 1.46
CA ALA A 385 -13.02 2.76 2.38
C ALA A 385 -13.26 4.07 3.14
N VAL A 386 -12.18 4.67 3.69
CA VAL A 386 -12.28 5.87 4.55
C VAL A 386 -12.57 7.14 3.74
N TYR A 387 -11.88 7.33 2.60
CA TYR A 387 -11.91 8.61 1.88
C TYR A 387 -12.79 8.61 0.63
N ALA A 388 -13.07 7.44 0.06
CA ALA A 388 -13.94 7.31 -1.11
C ALA A 388 -15.26 6.56 -0.81
N GLY A 389 -15.47 6.08 0.43
CA GLY A 389 -16.66 5.31 0.82
C GLY A 389 -16.72 3.90 0.23
N HIS A 390 -15.64 3.43 -0.39
CA HIS A 390 -15.58 2.13 -1.07
C HIS A 390 -14.26 1.43 -0.78
N GLY A 391 -14.28 0.35 0.00
CA GLY A 391 -13.10 -0.45 0.36
C GLY A 391 -12.59 -1.31 -0.79
N THR A 392 -12.28 -0.69 -1.92
CA THR A 392 -11.79 -1.35 -3.14
C THR A 392 -10.38 -0.87 -3.49
N THR A 393 -9.59 -1.72 -4.16
CA THR A 393 -8.27 -1.32 -4.66
C THR A 393 -8.38 -0.13 -5.64
N ALA A 394 -9.40 -0.11 -6.50
CA ALA A 394 -9.59 0.98 -7.46
C ALA A 394 -9.85 2.34 -6.78
N ALA A 395 -10.70 2.37 -5.74
CA ALA A 395 -10.95 3.57 -4.97
C ALA A 395 -9.70 4.01 -4.20
N GLY A 396 -8.98 3.07 -3.59
CA GLY A 396 -7.78 3.37 -2.81
C GLY A 396 -6.64 3.91 -3.66
N VAL A 397 -6.33 3.33 -4.82
CA VAL A 397 -5.29 3.86 -5.72
C VAL A 397 -5.67 5.25 -6.26
N ARG A 398 -6.96 5.55 -6.39
CA ARG A 398 -7.41 6.90 -6.73
C ARG A 398 -7.09 7.88 -5.61
N VAL A 399 -7.36 7.53 -4.35
CA VAL A 399 -6.99 8.36 -3.19
C VAL A 399 -5.46 8.58 -3.16
N VAL A 400 -4.66 7.51 -3.35
CA VAL A 400 -3.19 7.64 -3.44
C VAL A 400 -2.81 8.63 -4.54
N TRP A 401 -3.38 8.49 -5.73
CA TRP A 401 -3.14 9.39 -6.87
C TRP A 401 -3.44 10.84 -6.51
N ASP A 402 -4.61 11.12 -5.92
CA ASP A 402 -5.05 12.47 -5.59
C ASP A 402 -4.14 13.12 -4.52
N VAL A 403 -3.66 12.34 -3.54
CA VAL A 403 -2.66 12.78 -2.57
C VAL A 403 -1.35 13.18 -3.25
N LEU A 404 -0.82 12.33 -4.14
CA LEU A 404 0.43 12.63 -4.87
C LEU A 404 0.28 13.87 -5.75
N ALA A 405 -0.86 14.02 -6.45
CA ALA A 405 -1.16 15.19 -7.25
C ALA A 405 -1.25 16.46 -6.39
N GLY A 406 -1.89 16.35 -5.23
CA GLY A 406 -2.06 17.46 -4.28
C GLY A 406 -0.76 18.03 -3.74
N VAL A 407 0.27 17.19 -3.58
CA VAL A 407 1.61 17.62 -3.13
C VAL A 407 2.58 17.89 -4.29
N GLY A 408 2.08 17.92 -5.53
CA GLY A 408 2.84 18.35 -6.70
C GLY A 408 3.83 17.31 -7.24
N ILE A 409 3.66 16.02 -6.96
CA ILE A 409 4.50 14.96 -7.55
C ILE A 409 4.29 14.91 -9.05
N PRO A 410 5.37 14.85 -9.87
CA PRO A 410 5.26 14.74 -11.32
C PRO A 410 4.65 13.39 -11.75
N LEU A 411 3.38 13.38 -12.13
CA LEU A 411 2.65 12.15 -12.45
C LEU A 411 2.62 11.77 -13.94
N ALA A 412 3.35 12.48 -14.80
CA ALA A 412 3.46 12.11 -16.20
C ALA A 412 4.05 10.70 -16.36
N GLY A 413 3.32 9.79 -17.02
CA GLY A 413 3.70 8.40 -17.21
C GLY A 413 3.48 7.49 -15.99
N VAL A 414 3.11 8.01 -14.82
CA VAL A 414 2.77 7.23 -13.63
C VAL A 414 1.43 6.51 -13.84
N ARG A 415 1.32 5.31 -13.34
CA ARG A 415 0.09 4.52 -13.27
C ARG A 415 0.10 3.67 -12.01
N LEU A 416 -0.90 3.81 -11.20
CA LEU A 416 -1.10 3.01 -9.99
C LEU A 416 -2.23 2.01 -10.26
N ALA A 417 -2.00 0.74 -10.04
CA ALA A 417 -2.98 -0.32 -10.24
C ALA A 417 -3.23 -1.14 -8.96
N ASP A 418 -2.19 -1.32 -8.13
CA ASP A 418 -2.29 -1.98 -6.83
C ASP A 418 -1.47 -1.23 -5.76
N GLY A 419 -1.39 -1.79 -4.56
CA GLY A 419 -0.60 -1.23 -3.47
C GLY A 419 0.80 -1.83 -3.33
N SER A 420 0.97 -3.07 -3.70
CA SER A 420 2.18 -3.86 -3.43
C SER A 420 3.26 -3.75 -4.50
N GLY A 421 2.86 -3.46 -5.74
CA GLY A 421 3.71 -3.53 -6.94
C GLY A 421 3.86 -4.93 -7.52
N LEU A 422 2.98 -5.85 -7.16
CA LEU A 422 2.83 -7.15 -7.83
C LEU A 422 2.19 -7.00 -9.22
N SER A 423 1.42 -5.94 -9.40
CA SER A 423 0.75 -5.64 -10.67
C SER A 423 1.74 -5.34 -11.79
N SER A 424 1.62 -6.04 -12.89
CA SER A 424 2.36 -5.72 -14.11
C SER A 424 1.88 -4.42 -14.80
N LEU A 425 0.79 -3.84 -14.30
CA LEU A 425 0.16 -2.63 -14.84
C LEU A 425 0.73 -1.35 -14.21
N ASP A 426 1.38 -1.43 -13.05
CA ASP A 426 1.99 -0.27 -12.38
C ASP A 426 3.10 0.35 -13.21
N ARG A 427 3.19 1.67 -13.14
CA ARG A 427 4.29 2.45 -13.71
C ARG A 427 4.66 3.58 -12.76
N LEU A 428 5.95 3.68 -12.46
CA LEU A 428 6.54 4.85 -11.82
C LEU A 428 7.70 5.37 -12.68
N THR A 429 8.05 6.62 -12.48
CA THR A 429 9.26 7.24 -13.03
C THR A 429 10.24 7.52 -11.90
N ALA A 430 11.55 7.51 -12.18
CA ALA A 430 12.54 7.88 -11.18
C ALA A 430 12.33 9.32 -10.68
N THR A 431 11.84 10.21 -11.57
CA THR A 431 11.47 11.59 -11.22
C THR A 431 10.35 11.64 -10.18
N ALA A 432 9.26 10.88 -10.39
CA ALA A 432 8.15 10.85 -9.45
C ALA A 432 8.57 10.26 -8.10
N VAL A 433 9.39 9.21 -8.11
CA VAL A 433 9.86 8.56 -6.87
C VAL A 433 10.78 9.48 -6.07
N VAL A 434 11.73 10.18 -6.71
CA VAL A 434 12.61 11.13 -6.00
C VAL A 434 11.81 12.29 -5.44
N ALA A 435 10.90 12.88 -6.21
CA ALA A 435 10.02 13.95 -5.72
C ALA A 435 9.17 13.49 -4.52
N LEU A 436 8.69 12.24 -4.53
CA LEU A 436 7.96 11.66 -3.40
C LEU A 436 8.85 11.50 -2.16
N LEU A 437 10.10 11.05 -2.34
CA LEU A 437 11.06 10.95 -1.24
C LEU A 437 11.34 12.33 -0.63
N GLU A 438 11.52 13.36 -1.47
CA GLU A 438 11.71 14.75 -1.02
C GLU A 438 10.47 15.27 -0.28
N ALA A 439 9.25 14.99 -0.77
CA ALA A 439 8.01 15.35 -0.09
C ALA A 439 7.91 14.66 1.29
N GLY A 440 8.21 13.35 1.36
CA GLY A 440 8.20 12.61 2.62
C GLY A 440 9.24 13.09 3.63
N LEU A 441 10.36 13.67 3.16
CA LEU A 441 11.36 14.29 4.03
C LEU A 441 10.93 15.68 4.54
N ALA A 442 10.16 16.42 3.74
CA ALA A 442 9.73 17.79 4.05
C ALA A 442 8.52 17.85 4.98
N GLU A 443 7.70 16.81 5.02
CA GLU A 443 6.44 16.76 5.76
C GLU A 443 6.70 16.44 7.25
N GLY A 444 6.57 17.43 8.14
CA GLY A 444 6.95 17.33 9.55
C GLY A 444 6.27 16.19 10.31
N ASP A 445 4.95 16.06 10.17
CA ASP A 445 4.15 15.13 10.98
C ASP A 445 4.34 13.65 10.58
N LEU A 446 4.64 13.36 9.31
CA LEU A 446 4.82 12.00 8.82
C LEU A 446 6.27 11.60 8.53
N ARG A 447 7.19 12.58 8.51
CA ARG A 447 8.59 12.40 8.11
C ARG A 447 9.25 11.20 8.77
N ASP A 448 9.21 11.15 10.09
CA ASP A 448 9.91 10.11 10.84
C ASP A 448 9.33 8.72 10.56
N ALA A 449 8.00 8.59 10.51
CA ALA A 449 7.34 7.34 10.18
C ALA A 449 7.63 6.89 8.74
N PHE A 450 7.67 7.83 7.78
CA PHE A 450 8.00 7.54 6.39
C PHE A 450 9.44 7.07 6.23
N ILE A 451 10.41 7.78 6.83
CA ILE A 451 11.83 7.40 6.79
C ILE A 451 12.06 6.05 7.47
N GLN A 452 11.46 5.82 8.65
CA GLN A 452 11.59 4.56 9.40
C GLN A 452 10.95 3.37 8.67
N SER A 453 10.12 3.60 7.67
CA SER A 453 9.58 2.53 6.83
C SER A 453 10.58 1.96 5.82
N LEU A 454 11.71 2.63 5.61
CA LEU A 454 12.75 2.17 4.70
C LEU A 454 13.73 1.23 5.42
N ALA A 455 14.20 0.21 4.71
CA ALA A 455 15.21 -0.73 5.20
C ALA A 455 16.60 -0.06 5.25
N VAL A 456 17.41 -0.43 6.24
CA VAL A 456 18.75 0.12 6.46
C VAL A 456 19.81 -0.84 5.96
N ALA A 457 20.69 -0.38 5.09
CA ALA A 457 21.75 -1.16 4.47
C ALA A 457 22.67 -1.86 5.48
N GLY A 458 22.76 -3.19 5.39
CA GLY A 458 23.57 -4.05 6.25
C GLY A 458 23.10 -4.12 7.69
N VAL A 459 21.83 -3.72 7.99
CA VAL A 459 21.30 -3.64 9.36
C VAL A 459 19.96 -4.35 9.49
N ASP A 460 18.96 -4.05 8.61
CA ASP A 460 17.62 -4.60 8.76
C ASP A 460 16.86 -4.78 7.44
N GLY A 461 15.72 -5.47 7.54
CA GLY A 461 14.74 -5.67 6.48
C GLY A 461 15.37 -6.22 5.19
N THR A 462 14.82 -5.81 4.05
CA THR A 462 15.27 -6.30 2.73
C THR A 462 16.68 -5.84 2.33
N LEU A 463 17.36 -5.04 3.16
CA LEU A 463 18.75 -4.62 2.98
C LEU A 463 19.70 -5.20 4.04
N GLU A 464 19.26 -6.06 4.95
CA GLU A 464 20.09 -6.66 5.99
C GLU A 464 21.36 -7.32 5.41
N ASP A 465 21.21 -8.09 4.33
CA ASP A 465 22.30 -8.79 3.65
C ASP A 465 22.87 -8.03 2.44
N ARG A 466 22.52 -6.74 2.27
CA ARG A 466 22.97 -5.91 1.15
C ARG A 466 23.68 -4.66 1.64
N LEU A 467 24.66 -4.18 0.85
CA LEU A 467 25.40 -2.96 1.17
C LEU A 467 26.05 -3.03 2.58
N GLY A 468 26.39 -4.24 3.04
CA GLY A 468 26.86 -4.52 4.41
C GLY A 468 28.24 -4.02 4.75
N SER A 469 28.96 -3.34 3.82
CA SER A 469 30.29 -2.79 4.03
C SER A 469 30.31 -1.26 3.86
N SER A 470 31.31 -0.60 4.52
CA SER A 470 31.56 0.83 4.36
C SER A 470 31.87 1.17 2.89
N PRO A 471 31.44 2.33 2.36
CA PRO A 471 30.77 3.44 3.05
C PRO A 471 29.24 3.37 3.11
N ALA A 472 28.62 2.31 2.58
CA ALA A 472 27.16 2.24 2.43
C ALA A 472 26.45 1.72 3.68
N ARG A 473 27.09 0.83 4.47
CA ARG A 473 26.49 0.23 5.67
C ARG A 473 25.97 1.29 6.64
N GLY A 474 24.69 1.18 7.02
CA GLY A 474 24.03 2.13 7.93
C GLY A 474 23.85 3.53 7.36
N GLN A 475 24.30 3.79 6.11
CA GLN A 475 24.24 5.11 5.48
C GLN A 475 23.23 5.17 4.33
N VAL A 476 22.82 4.03 3.80
CA VAL A 476 21.77 3.91 2.78
C VAL A 476 20.52 3.40 3.47
N ILE A 477 19.44 4.13 3.33
CA ILE A 477 18.09 3.71 3.76
C ILE A 477 17.20 3.71 2.54
N ALA A 478 16.62 2.56 2.18
CA ALA A 478 15.94 2.48 0.90
C ALA A 478 14.86 1.38 0.86
N LYS A 479 13.92 1.56 -0.06
CA LYS A 479 12.96 0.53 -0.46
C LYS A 479 13.52 -0.26 -1.63
N THR A 480 13.58 -1.56 -1.48
CA THR A 480 13.90 -2.50 -2.55
C THR A 480 12.65 -2.87 -3.35
N GLY A 481 12.84 -3.36 -4.56
CA GLY A 481 11.78 -3.96 -5.37
C GLY A 481 12.34 -5.07 -6.25
N THR A 482 11.66 -6.23 -6.33
CA THR A 482 12.07 -7.33 -7.21
C THR A 482 10.87 -8.14 -7.66
N THR A 483 10.75 -8.32 -8.97
CA THR A 483 9.87 -9.30 -9.61
C THR A 483 10.65 -10.00 -10.72
N SER A 484 10.03 -10.92 -11.45
CA SER A 484 10.67 -11.56 -12.62
C SER A 484 11.00 -10.59 -13.76
N THR A 485 10.42 -9.39 -13.76
CA THR A 485 10.55 -8.41 -14.86
C THR A 485 11.01 -7.03 -14.42
N ALA A 486 11.15 -6.79 -13.11
CA ALA A 486 11.55 -5.49 -12.57
C ALA A 486 12.47 -5.65 -11.36
N SER A 487 13.42 -4.73 -11.22
CA SER A 487 14.27 -4.57 -10.04
C SER A 487 14.40 -3.08 -9.73
N ALA A 488 14.32 -2.70 -8.45
CA ALA A 488 14.33 -1.30 -8.04
C ALA A 488 15.02 -1.11 -6.69
N LEU A 489 15.60 0.08 -6.50
CA LEU A 489 16.11 0.57 -5.23
C LEU A 489 15.92 2.08 -5.19
N SER A 490 15.20 2.60 -4.18
CA SER A 490 14.95 4.02 -4.04
C SER A 490 14.92 4.43 -2.57
N GLY A 491 15.53 5.57 -2.26
CA GLY A 491 15.65 6.04 -0.89
C GLY A 491 16.68 7.13 -0.73
N PHE A 492 17.36 7.13 0.39
CA PHE A 492 18.32 8.16 0.79
C PHE A 492 19.71 7.58 1.02
N VAL A 493 20.69 8.43 0.81
CA VAL A 493 22.08 8.16 1.23
C VAL A 493 22.49 9.25 2.19
N ARG A 494 22.61 8.90 3.47
CA ARG A 494 22.78 9.85 4.57
C ARG A 494 21.65 10.91 4.55
N ASP A 495 21.93 12.11 4.98
CA ASP A 495 21.09 13.31 4.88
C ASP A 495 21.38 14.12 3.60
N ARG A 496 22.07 13.51 2.62
CA ARG A 496 22.61 14.24 1.48
C ARG A 496 21.95 13.95 0.15
N TYR A 497 21.68 12.70 -0.16
CA TYR A 497 21.14 12.34 -1.47
C TYR A 497 19.82 11.61 -1.36
N ALA A 498 18.84 12.02 -2.18
CA ALA A 498 17.70 11.20 -2.54
C ALA A 498 17.96 10.54 -3.90
N PHE A 499 17.63 9.26 -4.05
CA PHE A 499 17.85 8.55 -5.31
C PHE A 499 16.75 7.53 -5.62
N SER A 500 16.58 7.25 -6.91
CA SER A 500 15.73 6.17 -7.41
C SER A 500 16.38 5.47 -8.59
N ILE A 501 16.35 4.15 -8.59
CA ILE A 501 16.78 3.29 -9.70
C ILE A 501 15.65 2.31 -9.99
N LEU A 502 15.13 2.35 -11.22
CA LEU A 502 14.12 1.43 -11.72
C LEU A 502 14.69 0.72 -12.94
N GLN A 503 14.65 -0.61 -12.97
CA GLN A 503 15.23 -1.43 -14.03
C GLN A 503 14.21 -2.49 -14.45
N ASN A 504 13.96 -2.64 -15.75
CA ASN A 504 13.06 -3.64 -16.29
C ASN A 504 13.74 -4.54 -17.31
N GLY A 505 13.25 -5.78 -17.42
CA GLY A 505 13.70 -6.78 -18.40
C GLY A 505 12.65 -7.85 -18.64
N ARG A 506 12.91 -8.80 -19.58
CA ARG A 506 11.99 -9.90 -19.90
C ARG A 506 12.75 -11.21 -20.17
N PRO A 507 13.17 -11.94 -19.13
CA PRO A 507 13.23 -11.59 -17.71
C PRO A 507 14.33 -10.55 -17.41
N ILE A 508 14.32 -10.00 -16.18
CA ILE A 508 15.46 -9.22 -15.68
C ILE A 508 16.42 -10.15 -14.94
N SER A 509 17.74 -9.90 -15.08
CA SER A 509 18.71 -10.50 -14.18
C SER A 509 18.70 -9.78 -12.84
N SER A 510 18.01 -10.32 -11.84
CA SER A 510 17.96 -9.73 -10.50
C SER A 510 19.35 -9.63 -9.86
N TYR A 511 20.24 -10.56 -10.14
CA TYR A 511 21.64 -10.54 -9.67
C TYR A 511 22.39 -9.28 -10.17
N TRP A 512 22.44 -9.08 -11.50
CA TRP A 512 23.15 -7.94 -12.07
C TRP A 512 22.47 -6.60 -11.76
N ALA A 513 21.15 -6.58 -11.73
CA ALA A 513 20.40 -5.39 -11.35
C ALA A 513 20.71 -4.95 -9.91
N ARG A 514 20.78 -5.89 -8.96
CA ARG A 514 21.19 -5.59 -7.56
C ARG A 514 22.64 -5.11 -7.48
N ILE A 515 23.57 -5.73 -8.22
CA ILE A 515 24.97 -5.26 -8.28
C ILE A 515 25.03 -3.80 -8.78
N ALA A 516 24.26 -3.45 -9.81
CA ALA A 516 24.21 -2.07 -10.32
C ALA A 516 23.71 -1.10 -9.26
N GLN A 517 22.62 -1.46 -8.58
CA GLN A 517 22.02 -0.66 -7.50
C GLN A 517 22.99 -0.47 -6.34
N ASP A 518 23.65 -1.55 -5.90
CA ASP A 518 24.58 -1.52 -4.77
C ASP A 518 25.81 -0.68 -5.08
N ARG A 519 26.39 -0.80 -6.28
CA ARG A 519 27.49 0.04 -6.75
C ARG A 519 27.10 1.51 -6.83
N PHE A 520 25.89 1.80 -7.31
CA PHE A 520 25.40 3.17 -7.42
C PHE A 520 25.23 3.82 -6.03
N ALA A 521 24.52 3.14 -5.13
CA ALA A 521 24.31 3.62 -3.76
C ALA A 521 25.65 3.77 -2.99
N THR A 522 26.58 2.82 -3.16
CA THR A 522 27.93 2.90 -2.58
C THR A 522 28.72 4.10 -3.13
N ALA A 523 28.60 4.39 -4.44
CA ALA A 523 29.27 5.54 -5.04
C ALA A 523 28.73 6.87 -4.50
N LEU A 524 27.41 6.99 -4.27
CA LEU A 524 26.81 8.13 -3.58
C LEU A 524 27.28 8.23 -2.13
N ALA A 525 27.32 7.12 -1.40
CA ALA A 525 27.77 7.09 -0.01
C ALA A 525 29.25 7.49 0.15
N ALA A 526 30.08 7.16 -0.84
CA ALA A 526 31.50 7.56 -0.85
C ALA A 526 31.72 9.05 -1.23
N ALA A 527 30.71 9.72 -1.79
CA ALA A 527 30.78 11.13 -2.19
C ALA A 527 30.10 12.07 -1.16
N GLY A 528 29.33 11.54 -0.25
CA GLY A 528 28.65 12.23 0.84
C GLY A 528 29.41 12.09 2.13
#